data_b1de4e2f70e834ce4e0a69890c6b8475
#
_entry.id   b1de4e2f70e834ce4e0a69890c6b8475
#
_cell.length_a   1.000
_cell.length_b   1.000
_cell.length_c   1.000
_cell.angle_alpha   90.00
_cell.angle_beta   90.00
_cell.angle_gamma   90.00
#
_symmetry.space_group_name_H-M   'P 1'
#
loop_
_entity.id
_entity.type
_entity.pdbx_description
1 polymer ?
#
loop_
_entity_poly.entity_id
_entity_poly.type
_entity_poly.pdbx_seq_one_letter_code
_entity_poly.pdbx_strand_id
1 'polypeptide(L)'
;RILAAVYSGACLGAGMALFYMHGSSSGGIDFVAMVVKKKKPYFSLGVITMIIDVVIIALGWPAFGDVDSVLYGVASTAVSTIVVDKILYGIAAGTLAIIITGRGKAAARQISEVTERGVTIVRGTGSYTGESREVLLCACSKSEAYRVKNAVLEVDEHAFLMFTETSEVFGEGFMRKRL
;
A
#
# COMPACT_ATOMS: atom_id res chain seq x y z
N ARG A 1 5.36 21.20 -21.84
CA ARG A 1 4.98 21.77 -20.54
C ARG A 1 4.36 20.72 -19.60
N ILE A 2 3.39 19.92 -20.06
CA ILE A 2 2.76 18.89 -19.21
C ILE A 2 3.77 17.84 -18.73
N LEU A 3 4.71 17.41 -19.57
CA LEU A 3 5.78 16.49 -19.18
C LEU A 3 6.68 17.08 -18.08
N ALA A 4 6.94 18.38 -18.13
CA ALA A 4 7.70 19.05 -17.06
C ALA A 4 6.93 19.05 -15.74
N ALA A 5 5.60 19.29 -15.77
CA ALA A 5 4.76 19.23 -14.58
C ALA A 5 4.72 17.80 -13.96
N VAL A 6 4.59 16.79 -14.80
CA VAL A 6 4.61 15.37 -14.34
C VAL A 6 5.97 15.01 -13.75
N TYR A 7 7.06 15.37 -14.43
CA TYR A 7 8.41 15.05 -13.96
C TYR A 7 8.77 15.79 -12.66
N SER A 8 8.42 17.10 -12.58
CA SER A 8 8.64 17.88 -11.36
C SER A 8 7.83 17.33 -10.19
N GLY A 9 6.55 16.98 -10.40
CA GLY A 9 5.71 16.35 -9.38
C GLY A 9 6.28 15.00 -8.89
N ALA A 10 6.80 14.18 -9.80
CA ALA A 10 7.44 12.92 -9.44
C ALA A 10 8.71 13.13 -8.59
N CYS A 11 9.58 14.03 -8.99
CA CYS A 11 10.82 14.33 -8.25
C CYS A 11 10.52 14.95 -6.88
N LEU A 12 9.60 15.92 -6.82
CA LEU A 12 9.19 16.54 -5.55
C LEU A 12 8.55 15.53 -4.63
N GLY A 13 7.62 14.70 -5.15
CA GLY A 13 6.97 13.65 -4.37
C GLY A 13 7.95 12.63 -3.82
N ALA A 14 8.94 12.21 -4.59
CA ALA A 14 9.99 11.30 -4.12
C ALA A 14 10.84 11.94 -3.01
N GLY A 15 11.26 13.19 -3.17
CA GLY A 15 12.00 13.94 -2.15
C GLY A 15 11.20 14.09 -0.87
N MET A 16 9.93 14.49 -0.96
CA MET A 16 9.06 14.64 0.21
C MET A 16 8.81 13.32 0.92
N ALA A 17 8.61 12.23 0.18
CA ALA A 17 8.46 10.90 0.77
C ALA A 17 9.67 10.50 1.61
N LEU A 18 10.89 10.81 1.15
CA LEU A 18 12.11 10.52 1.91
C LEU A 18 12.16 11.32 3.22
N PHE A 19 11.76 12.60 3.23
CA PHE A 19 11.64 13.37 4.47
C PHE A 19 10.64 12.72 5.43
N TYR A 20 9.46 12.38 4.95
CA TYR A 20 8.41 11.79 5.78
C TYR A 20 8.77 10.40 6.33
N MET A 21 9.48 9.57 5.56
CA MET A 21 9.97 8.26 6.03
C MET A 21 10.91 8.38 7.23
N HIS A 22 11.66 9.48 7.32
CA HIS A 22 12.57 9.75 8.44
C HIS A 22 11.91 10.58 9.55
N GLY A 23 10.60 10.81 9.49
CA GLY A 23 9.88 11.64 10.47
C GLY A 23 10.30 13.12 10.47
N SER A 24 10.90 13.55 9.36
CA SER A 24 11.38 14.92 9.16
C SER A 24 10.43 15.70 8.26
N SER A 25 10.53 17.03 8.31
CA SER A 25 9.84 17.94 7.39
C SER A 25 10.82 18.94 6.80
N SER A 26 10.47 19.60 5.72
CA SER A 26 11.27 20.68 5.13
C SER A 26 11.20 21.99 5.96
N GLY A 27 10.36 22.02 7.00
CA GLY A 27 10.11 23.19 7.83
C GLY A 27 9.06 24.14 7.25
N GLY A 28 8.38 23.72 6.18
CA GLY A 28 7.30 24.47 5.53
C GLY A 28 5.90 23.93 5.86
N ILE A 29 5.02 24.02 4.89
CA ILE A 29 3.61 23.59 4.99
C ILE A 29 3.45 22.09 5.23
N ASP A 30 4.40 21.29 4.79
CA ASP A 30 4.50 19.87 5.06
C ASP A 30 4.48 19.53 6.56
N PHE A 31 5.01 20.41 7.41
CA PHE A 31 4.88 20.28 8.87
C PHE A 31 3.41 20.34 9.32
N VAL A 32 2.62 21.25 8.72
CA VAL A 32 1.18 21.32 8.98
C VAL A 32 0.50 20.02 8.55
N ALA A 33 0.88 19.47 7.41
CA ALA A 33 0.35 18.19 6.93
C ALA A 33 0.63 17.05 7.92
N MET A 34 1.81 16.99 8.51
CA MET A 34 2.15 16.00 9.55
C MET A 34 1.30 16.15 10.82
N VAL A 35 1.04 17.39 11.25
CA VAL A 35 0.18 17.68 12.42
C VAL A 35 -1.26 17.26 12.12
N VAL A 36 -1.77 17.57 10.92
CA VAL A 36 -3.11 17.14 10.47
C VAL A 36 -3.20 15.62 10.42
N LYS A 37 -2.19 14.93 9.87
CA LYS A 37 -2.11 13.46 9.84
C LYS A 37 -2.20 12.86 11.24
N LYS A 38 -1.53 13.45 12.22
CA LYS A 38 -1.59 12.99 13.62
C LYS A 38 -3.00 13.10 14.21
N LYS A 39 -3.77 14.14 13.83
CA LYS A 39 -5.16 14.33 14.26
C LYS A 39 -6.17 13.52 13.44
N LYS A 40 -5.87 13.26 12.17
CA LYS A 40 -6.75 12.61 11.19
C LYS A 40 -6.02 11.43 10.52
N PRO A 41 -5.77 10.32 11.24
CA PRO A 41 -4.91 9.24 10.78
C PRO A 41 -5.43 8.46 9.56
N TYR A 42 -6.71 8.59 9.24
CA TYR A 42 -7.35 7.92 8.10
C TYR A 42 -7.08 8.57 6.74
N PHE A 43 -6.65 9.83 6.70
CA PHE A 43 -6.20 10.44 5.45
C PHE A 43 -4.74 10.09 5.18
N SER A 44 -4.37 9.84 3.92
CA SER A 44 -2.98 9.71 3.55
C SER A 44 -2.25 11.06 3.64
N LEU A 45 -0.94 11.01 3.86
CA LEU A 45 -0.15 12.23 3.98
C LEU A 45 -0.10 12.99 2.64
N GLY A 46 -0.02 12.25 1.51
CA GLY A 46 -0.08 12.85 0.19
C GLY A 46 -1.42 13.55 -0.10
N VAL A 47 -2.55 12.98 0.32
CA VAL A 47 -3.86 13.63 0.16
C VAL A 47 -3.95 14.92 0.98
N ILE A 48 -3.42 14.92 2.21
CA ILE A 48 -3.42 16.13 3.05
C ILE A 48 -2.59 17.23 2.39
N THR A 49 -1.38 16.91 1.92
CA THR A 49 -0.53 17.88 1.21
C THR A 49 -1.19 18.39 -0.06
N MET A 50 -1.80 17.50 -0.86
CA MET A 50 -2.51 17.89 -2.07
C MET A 50 -3.63 18.90 -1.81
N ILE A 51 -4.43 18.69 -0.75
CA ILE A 51 -5.51 19.63 -0.38
C ILE A 51 -4.93 21.00 -0.04
N ILE A 52 -3.84 21.04 0.72
CA ILE A 52 -3.17 22.29 1.10
C ILE A 52 -2.61 22.99 -0.16
N ASP A 53 -1.93 22.25 -1.02
CA ASP A 53 -1.31 22.78 -2.24
C ASP A 53 -2.38 23.33 -3.20
N VAL A 54 -3.50 22.63 -3.39
CA VAL A 54 -4.62 23.11 -4.23
C VAL A 54 -5.20 24.41 -3.68
N VAL A 55 -5.33 24.55 -2.36
CA VAL A 55 -5.79 25.82 -1.74
C VAL A 55 -4.79 26.93 -2.02
N ILE A 56 -3.48 26.67 -1.89
CA ILE A 56 -2.44 27.68 -2.18
C ILE A 56 -2.44 28.07 -3.64
N ILE A 57 -2.54 27.12 -4.56
CA ILE A 57 -2.61 27.36 -5.99
C ILE A 57 -3.84 28.21 -6.33
N ALA A 58 -4.99 27.90 -5.76
CA ALA A 58 -6.22 28.67 -5.96
C ALA A 58 -6.11 30.11 -5.44
N LEU A 59 -5.49 30.31 -4.29
CA LEU A 59 -5.23 31.65 -3.73
C LEU A 59 -4.19 32.43 -4.55
N GLY A 60 -3.24 31.73 -5.16
CA GLY A 60 -2.21 32.32 -6.01
C GLY A 60 -2.69 32.70 -7.43
N TRP A 61 -3.85 32.16 -7.86
CA TRP A 61 -4.37 32.43 -9.22
C TRP A 61 -4.36 33.90 -9.66
N PRO A 62 -4.85 34.84 -8.84
CA PRO A 62 -4.84 36.24 -9.24
C PRO A 62 -3.43 36.78 -9.52
N ALA A 63 -2.40 36.21 -8.92
CA ALA A 63 -1.02 36.63 -9.12
C ALA A 63 -0.38 35.99 -10.36
N PHE A 64 -0.78 34.79 -10.75
CA PHE A 64 -0.23 34.07 -11.91
C PHE A 64 -0.84 34.56 -13.24
N GLY A 65 -2.08 35.01 -13.24
CA GLY A 65 -2.77 35.58 -14.41
C GLY A 65 -3.02 34.59 -15.57
N ASP A 66 -2.64 33.33 -15.42
CA ASP A 66 -2.67 32.30 -16.46
C ASP A 66 -3.28 31.00 -15.94
N VAL A 67 -4.33 30.53 -16.61
CA VAL A 67 -5.05 29.31 -16.25
C VAL A 67 -4.18 28.08 -16.48
N ASP A 68 -3.35 28.07 -17.51
CA ASP A 68 -2.48 26.94 -17.82
C ASP A 68 -1.49 26.65 -16.67
N SER A 69 -0.94 27.70 -16.06
CA SER A 69 -0.03 27.58 -14.92
C SER A 69 -0.70 26.94 -13.71
N VAL A 70 -1.97 27.30 -13.44
CA VAL A 70 -2.78 26.68 -12.38
C VAL A 70 -3.02 25.21 -12.67
N LEU A 71 -3.40 24.85 -13.89
CA LEU A 71 -3.65 23.46 -14.29
C LEU A 71 -2.39 22.60 -14.21
N TYR A 72 -1.24 23.12 -14.63
CA TYR A 72 0.04 22.42 -14.50
C TYR A 72 0.46 22.26 -13.02
N GLY A 73 0.18 23.26 -12.19
CA GLY A 73 0.39 23.16 -10.73
C GLY A 73 -0.43 22.04 -10.12
N VAL A 74 -1.74 21.98 -10.39
CA VAL A 74 -2.63 20.93 -9.92
C VAL A 74 -2.20 19.55 -10.45
N ALA A 75 -1.81 19.45 -11.72
CA ALA A 75 -1.30 18.20 -12.28
C ALA A 75 -0.01 17.74 -11.58
N SER A 76 0.92 18.65 -11.30
CA SER A 76 2.15 18.35 -10.58
C SER A 76 1.89 17.86 -9.15
N THR A 77 1.00 18.52 -8.40
CA THR A 77 0.65 18.11 -7.05
C THR A 77 -0.08 16.77 -7.02
N ALA A 78 -0.95 16.47 -7.99
CA ALA A 78 -1.59 15.17 -8.12
C ALA A 78 -0.57 14.04 -8.33
N VAL A 79 0.41 14.24 -9.21
CA VAL A 79 1.50 13.28 -9.42
C VAL A 79 2.35 13.13 -8.17
N SER A 80 2.70 14.22 -7.51
CA SER A 80 3.46 14.23 -6.25
C SER A 80 2.74 13.41 -5.17
N THR A 81 1.43 13.60 -5.01
CA THR A 81 0.59 12.84 -4.08
C THR A 81 0.68 11.34 -4.31
N ILE A 82 0.51 10.91 -5.57
CA ILE A 82 0.58 9.48 -5.93
C ILE A 82 1.96 8.91 -5.60
N VAL A 83 3.03 9.65 -5.88
CA VAL A 83 4.40 9.20 -5.61
C VAL A 83 4.67 9.13 -4.11
N VAL A 84 4.30 10.16 -3.35
CA VAL A 84 4.42 10.19 -1.89
C VAL A 84 3.71 8.98 -1.27
N ASP A 85 2.45 8.77 -1.62
CA ASP A 85 1.65 7.70 -1.04
C ASP A 85 2.17 6.31 -1.45
N LYS A 86 2.60 6.13 -2.69
CA LYS A 86 3.22 4.86 -3.12
C LYS A 86 4.53 4.56 -2.40
N ILE A 87 5.35 5.56 -2.14
CA ILE A 87 6.61 5.35 -1.43
C ILE A 87 6.35 5.11 0.06
N LEU A 88 5.48 5.90 0.70
CA LEU A 88 5.21 5.79 2.13
C LEU A 88 4.45 4.53 2.51
N TYR A 89 3.39 4.23 1.77
CA TYR A 89 2.47 3.14 2.09
C TYR A 89 2.69 1.90 1.25
N GLY A 90 3.27 2.04 0.06
CA GLY A 90 3.58 0.90 -0.81
C GLY A 90 4.63 -0.06 -0.25
N ILE A 91 5.54 0.45 0.59
CA ILE A 91 6.56 -0.38 1.29
C ILE A 91 5.91 -1.21 2.40
N ALA A 92 4.84 -0.69 3.03
CA ALA A 92 4.09 -1.38 4.08
C ALA A 92 2.97 -2.29 3.52
N ALA A 93 2.68 -2.18 2.22
CA ALA A 93 1.66 -2.98 1.58
C ALA A 93 2.10 -4.45 1.53
N GLY A 94 1.19 -5.31 1.93
CA GLY A 94 1.35 -6.75 1.84
C GLY A 94 0.31 -7.37 0.91
N THR A 95 0.32 -8.67 0.86
CA THR A 95 -0.70 -9.48 0.19
C THR A 95 -1.22 -10.51 1.18
N LEU A 96 -2.52 -10.56 1.36
CA LEU A 96 -3.17 -11.64 2.08
C LEU A 96 -3.57 -12.73 1.08
N ALA A 97 -2.98 -13.90 1.20
CA ALA A 97 -3.40 -15.09 0.50
C ALA A 97 -4.47 -15.81 1.33
N ILE A 98 -5.63 -16.02 0.71
CA ILE A 98 -6.73 -16.82 1.25
C ILE A 98 -6.82 -18.05 0.36
N ILE A 99 -6.62 -19.24 0.96
CA ILE A 99 -6.50 -20.49 0.23
C ILE A 99 -7.51 -21.48 0.82
N ILE A 100 -8.35 -22.06 -0.02
CA ILE A 100 -9.33 -23.07 0.37
C ILE A 100 -8.92 -24.41 -0.26
N THR A 101 -8.65 -25.40 0.60
CA THR A 101 -8.13 -26.71 0.19
C THR A 101 -8.60 -27.82 1.12
N GLY A 102 -8.61 -29.04 0.64
CA GLY A 102 -8.77 -30.24 1.45
C GLY A 102 -7.48 -30.74 2.11
N ARG A 103 -6.31 -30.16 1.75
CA ARG A 103 -4.98 -30.57 2.19
C ARG A 103 -4.25 -29.45 2.96
N GLY A 104 -4.96 -28.72 3.80
CA GLY A 104 -4.48 -27.48 4.39
C GLY A 104 -3.20 -27.61 5.20
N LYS A 105 -3.05 -28.68 6.01
CA LYS A 105 -1.83 -28.90 6.80
C LYS A 105 -0.59 -29.09 5.90
N ALA A 106 -0.72 -29.85 4.82
CA ALA A 106 0.38 -30.08 3.88
C ALA A 106 0.73 -28.79 3.12
N ALA A 107 -0.29 -28.06 2.64
CA ALA A 107 -0.11 -26.79 1.95
C ALA A 107 0.50 -25.71 2.88
N ALA A 108 0.05 -25.64 4.14
CA ALA A 108 0.61 -24.70 5.12
C ALA A 108 2.09 -24.97 5.39
N ARG A 109 2.47 -26.25 5.52
CA ARG A 109 3.87 -26.63 5.71
C ARG A 109 4.73 -26.23 4.48
N GLN A 110 4.28 -26.54 3.28
CA GLN A 110 4.98 -26.20 2.05
C GLN A 110 5.15 -24.69 1.88
N ILE A 111 4.10 -23.91 2.20
CA ILE A 111 4.19 -22.43 2.19
C ILE A 111 5.28 -21.96 3.16
N SER A 112 5.26 -22.47 4.41
CA SER A 112 6.21 -22.04 5.43
C SER A 112 7.66 -22.43 5.07
N GLU A 113 7.87 -23.58 4.47
CA GLU A 113 9.20 -24.02 4.02
C GLU A 113 9.76 -23.16 2.88
N VAL A 114 8.89 -22.71 1.97
CA VAL A 114 9.31 -21.94 0.78
C VAL A 114 9.43 -20.44 1.08
N THR A 115 8.58 -19.90 1.97
CA THR A 115 8.47 -18.45 2.18
C THR A 115 8.90 -17.97 3.56
N GLU A 116 9.13 -18.88 4.51
CA GLU A 116 9.36 -18.58 5.93
C GLU A 116 8.22 -17.77 6.56
N ARG A 117 7.01 -17.85 5.99
CA ARG A 117 5.82 -17.14 6.48
C ARG A 117 4.92 -18.05 7.30
N GLY A 118 4.36 -17.49 8.35
CA GLY A 118 3.34 -18.14 9.15
C GLY A 118 2.03 -18.29 8.39
N VAL A 119 1.37 -19.43 8.60
CA VAL A 119 0.06 -19.72 8.00
C VAL A 119 -0.93 -20.07 9.10
N THR A 120 -2.08 -19.40 9.10
CA THR A 120 -3.18 -19.71 10.01
C THR A 120 -4.21 -20.58 9.30
N ILE A 121 -4.56 -21.72 9.91
CA ILE A 121 -5.54 -22.64 9.38
C ILE A 121 -6.88 -22.42 10.10
N VAL A 122 -7.92 -22.14 9.34
CA VAL A 122 -9.31 -22.03 9.82
C VAL A 122 -10.11 -23.18 9.21
N ARG A 123 -10.89 -23.88 10.03
CA ARG A 123 -11.77 -24.94 9.54
C ARG A 123 -13.06 -24.33 9.00
N GLY A 124 -13.49 -24.82 7.86
CA GLY A 124 -14.72 -24.41 7.20
C GLY A 124 -15.48 -25.61 6.66
N THR A 125 -16.71 -25.38 6.23
CA THR A 125 -17.54 -26.39 5.55
C THR A 125 -18.04 -25.81 4.24
N GLY A 126 -17.89 -26.55 3.16
CA GLY A 126 -18.44 -26.18 1.86
C GLY A 126 -19.97 -26.20 1.91
N SER A 127 -20.62 -25.07 1.67
CA SER A 127 -22.08 -24.95 1.80
C SER A 127 -22.83 -25.82 0.79
N TYR A 128 -22.25 -26.08 -0.37
CA TYR A 128 -22.86 -26.89 -1.42
C TYR A 128 -22.63 -28.39 -1.25
N THR A 129 -21.39 -28.79 -0.91
CA THR A 129 -21.02 -30.21 -0.81
C THR A 129 -21.14 -30.77 0.61
N GLY A 130 -21.21 -29.92 1.64
CA GLY A 130 -21.14 -30.32 3.05
C GLY A 130 -19.76 -30.82 3.49
N GLU A 131 -18.76 -30.80 2.60
CA GLU A 131 -17.41 -31.29 2.88
C GLU A 131 -16.64 -30.37 3.81
N SER A 132 -15.83 -30.95 4.67
CA SER A 132 -14.88 -30.18 5.50
C SER A 132 -13.76 -29.63 4.61
N ARG A 133 -13.49 -28.35 4.74
CA ARG A 133 -12.43 -27.62 4.03
C ARG A 133 -11.56 -26.86 5.03
N GLU A 134 -10.30 -26.69 4.70
CA GLU A 134 -9.38 -25.86 5.46
C GLU A 134 -9.13 -24.56 4.69
N VAL A 135 -9.29 -23.43 5.39
CA VAL A 135 -9.03 -22.09 4.86
C VAL A 135 -7.71 -21.63 5.44
N LEU A 136 -6.73 -21.41 4.60
CA LEU A 136 -5.41 -20.93 5.00
C LEU A 136 -5.36 -19.42 4.81
N LEU A 137 -4.86 -18.72 5.81
CA LEU A 137 -4.60 -17.29 5.77
C LEU A 137 -3.08 -17.10 5.89
N CYS A 138 -2.48 -16.53 4.86
CA CYS A 138 -1.04 -16.25 4.82
C CYS A 138 -0.81 -14.79 4.40
N ALA A 139 -0.20 -14.01 5.29
CA ALA A 139 0.30 -12.68 4.94
C ALA A 139 1.69 -12.82 4.32
N CYS A 140 1.90 -12.25 3.15
CA CYS A 140 3.14 -12.31 2.42
C CYS A 140 3.40 -10.99 1.66
N SER A 141 4.60 -10.80 1.15
CA SER A 141 4.89 -9.70 0.23
C SER A 141 4.32 -10.02 -1.18
N LYS A 142 4.18 -8.99 -2.00
CA LYS A 142 3.71 -9.17 -3.39
C LYS A 142 4.62 -10.10 -4.21
N SER A 143 5.91 -10.08 -3.95
CA SER A 143 6.89 -10.99 -4.59
C SER A 143 6.78 -12.44 -4.10
N GLU A 144 6.42 -12.65 -2.84
CA GLU A 144 6.23 -13.97 -2.26
C GLU A 144 4.90 -14.61 -2.68
N ALA A 145 3.89 -13.83 -3.06
CA ALA A 145 2.58 -14.33 -3.47
C ALA A 145 2.67 -15.37 -4.59
N TYR A 146 3.60 -15.18 -5.54
CA TYR A 146 3.85 -16.16 -6.60
C TYR A 146 4.41 -17.49 -6.04
N ARG A 147 5.32 -17.42 -5.07
CA ARG A 147 5.89 -18.62 -4.40
C ARG A 147 4.82 -19.36 -3.60
N VAL A 148 3.98 -18.61 -2.88
CA VAL A 148 2.82 -19.17 -2.15
C VAL A 148 1.88 -19.90 -3.10
N LYS A 149 1.54 -19.28 -4.25
CA LYS A 149 0.70 -19.92 -5.26
C LYS A 149 1.27 -21.25 -5.71
N ASN A 150 2.54 -21.28 -6.11
CA ASN A 150 3.16 -22.50 -6.62
C ASN A 150 3.23 -23.59 -5.55
N ALA A 151 3.65 -23.23 -4.33
CA ALA A 151 3.71 -24.15 -3.19
C ALA A 151 2.37 -24.83 -2.88
N VAL A 152 1.27 -24.10 -3.02
CA VAL A 152 -0.08 -24.67 -2.81
C VAL A 152 -0.47 -25.60 -3.95
N LEU A 153 -0.27 -25.17 -5.20
CA LEU A 153 -0.66 -25.95 -6.37
C LEU A 153 0.16 -27.24 -6.53
N GLU A 154 1.38 -27.30 -6.03
CA GLU A 154 2.18 -28.53 -5.94
C GLU A 154 1.55 -29.56 -4.98
N VAL A 155 0.86 -29.11 -3.92
CA VAL A 155 0.20 -29.99 -2.94
C VAL A 155 -1.22 -30.34 -3.36
N ASP A 156 -1.97 -29.38 -3.87
CA ASP A 156 -3.38 -29.51 -4.27
C ASP A 156 -3.65 -28.63 -5.49
N GLU A 157 -3.67 -29.24 -6.66
CA GLU A 157 -3.93 -28.55 -7.95
C GLU A 157 -5.35 -27.97 -8.05
N HIS A 158 -6.29 -28.49 -7.23
CA HIS A 158 -7.68 -28.03 -7.17
C HIS A 158 -7.93 -27.02 -6.05
N ALA A 159 -6.88 -26.58 -5.35
CA ALA A 159 -7.02 -25.55 -4.32
C ALA A 159 -7.55 -24.23 -4.93
N PHE A 160 -8.45 -23.58 -4.20
CA PHE A 160 -8.94 -22.26 -4.59
C PHE A 160 -8.12 -21.18 -3.87
N LEU A 161 -7.50 -20.29 -4.64
CA LEU A 161 -6.62 -19.25 -4.12
C LEU A 161 -7.15 -17.87 -4.48
N MET A 162 -7.17 -16.99 -3.48
CA MET A 162 -7.44 -15.56 -3.65
C MET A 162 -6.29 -14.76 -3.06
N PHE A 163 -5.86 -13.73 -3.79
CA PHE A 163 -4.87 -12.78 -3.30
C PHE A 163 -5.49 -11.40 -3.24
N THR A 164 -5.44 -10.77 -2.07
CA THR A 164 -5.91 -9.41 -1.88
C THR A 164 -4.78 -8.52 -1.38
N GLU A 165 -4.65 -7.33 -1.95
CA GLU A 165 -3.67 -6.35 -1.48
C GLU A 165 -4.14 -5.77 -0.14
N THR A 166 -3.22 -5.68 0.82
CA THR A 166 -3.47 -5.04 2.10
C THR A 166 -2.76 -3.70 2.12
N SER A 167 -3.40 -2.68 2.70
CA SER A 167 -2.81 -1.35 2.81
C SER A 167 -1.57 -1.36 3.70
N GLU A 168 -1.62 -2.11 4.78
CA GLU A 168 -0.54 -2.22 5.76
C GLU A 168 -0.58 -3.61 6.41
N VAL A 169 0.60 -4.15 6.72
CA VAL A 169 0.76 -5.38 7.50
C VAL A 169 1.74 -5.13 8.63
N PHE A 170 1.30 -5.38 9.87
CA PHE A 170 2.14 -5.28 11.06
C PHE A 170 2.31 -6.66 11.69
N GLY A 171 3.51 -6.94 12.16
CA GLY A 171 3.83 -8.18 12.87
C GLY A 171 5.24 -8.68 12.61
N GLU A 172 5.55 -9.88 13.11
CA GLU A 172 6.85 -10.52 12.85
C GLU A 172 7.00 -10.81 11.36
N GLY A 173 8.18 -10.45 10.83
CA GLY A 173 8.47 -10.57 9.41
C GLY A 173 7.92 -9.43 8.53
N PHE A 174 7.22 -8.46 9.11
CA PHE A 174 6.73 -7.23 8.48
C PHE A 174 7.16 -6.00 9.28
N MET A 175 6.61 -4.82 8.94
CA MET A 175 6.94 -3.61 9.69
C MET A 175 6.59 -3.74 11.17
N ARG A 176 7.58 -3.51 12.05
CA ARG A 176 7.33 -3.25 13.46
C ARG A 176 6.92 -1.79 13.60
N LYS A 177 5.79 -1.52 14.23
CA LYS A 177 5.40 -0.16 14.60
C LYS A 177 6.54 0.44 15.46
N ARG A 178 7.27 1.41 14.93
CA ARG A 178 8.11 2.24 15.77
C ARG A 178 7.15 3.13 16.57
N LEU A 179 7.05 2.83 17.89
CA LEU A 179 6.36 3.66 18.87
C LEU A 179 7.06 5.01 18.99
#